data_0587755217791245b10196fdd6e28475
#
_entry.id   0587755217791245b10196fdd6e28475
#
_cell.length_a   1.000
_cell.length_b   1.000
_cell.length_c   1.000
_cell.angle_alpha   90.00
_cell.angle_beta   90.00
_cell.angle_gamma   90.00
#
_symmetry.space_group_name_H-M   'P 1'
#
loop_
_entity.id
_entity.type
_entity.pdbx_description
1 polymer ?
#
loop_
_entity_poly.entity_id
_entity_poly.type
_entity_poly.pdbx_seq_one_letter_code
_entity_poly.pdbx_strand_id
1 'polypeptide(L)'
;MIVGAVLAAGVGSRLGRPKALLDWHGRPLVRHLVEVALRSGLDRVIVVVGPQAEEVRRALQGLPVDLVYNYYFGLGQSTSVQAALGALPPGTEAVVFLLVDQPFISPELVRSVVEAYRRTRRPIVLPQAPGRPGNPVLFSRTLFVELLGLRGDRGGRVLVQRYADRVAAVPVASDEVFLDIDTWEDYQSALQRTDWVL
;
A
#
# COMPACT_ATOMS: atom_id res chain seq x y z
N MET A 1 7.94 5.98 15.37
CA MET A 1 6.62 6.07 14.69
C MET A 1 6.69 5.34 13.36
N ILE A 2 5.68 4.50 13.07
CA ILE A 2 5.54 3.77 11.80
C ILE A 2 4.27 4.27 11.11
N VAL A 3 4.41 4.77 9.88
CA VAL A 3 3.31 5.36 9.11
C VAL A 3 2.86 4.42 8.00
N GLY A 4 1.55 4.25 7.81
CA GLY A 4 0.97 3.59 6.65
C GLY A 4 0.78 4.60 5.51
N ALA A 5 1.17 4.24 4.30
CA ALA A 5 0.96 5.03 3.10
C ALA A 5 0.14 4.21 2.08
N VAL A 6 -1.14 4.54 1.95
CA VAL A 6 -2.02 3.92 0.94
C VAL A 6 -1.83 4.67 -0.38
N LEU A 7 -1.34 3.97 -1.40
CA LEU A 7 -1.13 4.55 -2.73
C LEU A 7 -2.39 4.39 -3.59
N ALA A 8 -3.10 5.49 -3.81
CA ALA A 8 -4.39 5.55 -4.50
C ALA A 8 -4.42 6.60 -5.65
N ALA A 9 -3.25 7.02 -6.14
CA ALA A 9 -3.14 8.05 -7.19
C ALA A 9 -3.25 7.50 -8.63
N GLY A 10 -3.39 6.18 -8.80
CA GLY A 10 -3.49 5.55 -10.12
C GLY A 10 -4.80 5.87 -10.84
N VAL A 11 -4.73 6.14 -12.15
CA VAL A 11 -5.88 6.54 -12.97
C VAL A 11 -6.73 5.36 -13.47
N GLY A 12 -6.31 4.10 -13.24
CA GLY A 12 -7.11 2.91 -13.60
C GLY A 12 -7.39 2.76 -15.10
N SER A 13 -6.43 3.06 -15.95
CA SER A 13 -6.58 3.16 -17.41
C SER A 13 -7.23 1.93 -18.08
N ARG A 14 -6.95 0.71 -17.60
CA ARG A 14 -7.50 -0.53 -18.17
C ARG A 14 -8.93 -0.83 -17.74
N LEU A 15 -9.35 -0.34 -16.58
CA LEU A 15 -10.70 -0.53 -16.04
C LEU A 15 -11.69 0.57 -16.48
N GLY A 16 -11.20 1.65 -17.13
CA GLY A 16 -12.02 2.80 -17.50
C GLY A 16 -12.56 3.59 -16.30
N ARG A 17 -12.22 3.17 -15.08
CA ARG A 17 -12.60 3.80 -13.80
C ARG A 17 -11.43 3.78 -12.83
N PRO A 18 -11.35 4.78 -11.91
CA PRO A 18 -10.34 4.79 -10.86
C PRO A 18 -10.50 3.57 -9.95
N LYS A 19 -9.47 2.74 -9.82
CA LYS A 19 -9.50 1.54 -8.95
C LYS A 19 -9.91 1.87 -7.52
N ALA A 20 -9.43 2.99 -7.00
CA ALA A 20 -9.72 3.46 -5.65
C ALA A 20 -11.23 3.60 -5.35
N LEU A 21 -12.04 3.87 -6.38
CA LEU A 21 -13.48 4.12 -6.25
C LEU A 21 -14.36 2.94 -6.69
N LEU A 22 -13.78 1.80 -7.05
CA LEU A 22 -14.54 0.58 -7.31
C LEU A 22 -15.29 0.16 -6.05
N ASP A 23 -16.51 -0.33 -6.24
CA ASP A 23 -17.31 -0.86 -5.13
C ASP A 23 -16.69 -2.16 -4.61
N TRP A 24 -16.42 -2.21 -3.33
CA TRP A 24 -15.92 -3.40 -2.63
C TRP A 24 -16.87 -3.75 -1.50
N HIS A 25 -17.82 -4.64 -1.80
CA HIS A 25 -18.85 -5.07 -0.86
C HIS A 25 -19.61 -3.90 -0.20
N GLY A 26 -20.08 -2.96 -1.02
CA GLY A 26 -20.90 -1.82 -0.59
C GLY A 26 -20.13 -0.60 -0.10
N ARG A 27 -18.81 -0.56 -0.28
CA ARG A 27 -17.96 0.60 0.05
C ARG A 27 -16.84 0.78 -0.99
N PRO A 28 -16.32 2.00 -1.20
CA PRO A 28 -15.18 2.20 -2.10
C PRO A 28 -13.94 1.42 -1.66
N LEU A 29 -13.21 0.83 -2.62
CA LEU A 29 -12.01 0.00 -2.37
C LEU A 29 -10.95 0.74 -1.54
N VAL A 30 -10.76 2.05 -1.79
CA VAL A 30 -9.85 2.87 -0.99
C VAL A 30 -10.28 2.93 0.48
N ARG A 31 -11.58 3.02 0.75
CA ARG A 31 -12.11 3.03 2.13
C ARG A 31 -11.83 1.70 2.82
N HIS A 32 -12.08 0.58 2.14
CA HIS A 32 -11.76 -0.74 2.65
C HIS A 32 -10.29 -0.83 3.09
N LEU A 33 -9.35 -0.48 2.19
CA LEU A 33 -7.93 -0.62 2.49
C LEU A 33 -7.44 0.37 3.56
N VAL A 34 -8.01 1.58 3.60
CA VAL A 34 -7.71 2.56 4.66
C VAL A 34 -8.19 2.04 6.02
N GLU A 35 -9.38 1.43 6.10
CA GLU A 35 -9.87 0.81 7.34
C GLU A 35 -8.99 -0.37 7.77
N VAL A 36 -8.46 -1.17 6.84
CA VAL A 36 -7.43 -2.18 7.10
C VAL A 36 -6.19 -1.53 7.73
N ALA A 37 -5.66 -0.49 7.13
CA ALA A 37 -4.49 0.22 7.63
C ALA A 37 -4.71 0.80 9.04
N LEU A 38 -5.86 1.42 9.29
CA LEU A 38 -6.21 2.00 10.59
C LEU A 38 -6.32 0.94 11.71
N ARG A 39 -6.77 -0.28 11.37
CA ARG A 39 -6.87 -1.40 12.33
C ARG A 39 -5.57 -2.17 12.53
N SER A 40 -4.50 -1.82 11.81
CA SER A 40 -3.23 -2.55 11.81
C SER A 40 -2.23 -2.13 12.89
N GLY A 41 -2.57 -1.17 13.74
CA GLY A 41 -1.65 -0.67 14.78
C GLY A 41 -0.54 0.23 14.23
N LEU A 42 -0.76 0.85 13.07
CA LEU A 42 0.06 1.93 12.53
C LEU A 42 -0.19 3.22 13.31
N ASP A 43 0.85 4.01 13.53
CA ASP A 43 0.76 5.24 14.33
C ASP A 43 0.01 6.36 13.57
N ARG A 44 0.09 6.35 12.24
CA ARG A 44 -0.61 7.25 11.33
C ARG A 44 -0.88 6.59 9.99
N VAL A 45 -1.92 7.05 9.31
CA VAL A 45 -2.23 6.63 7.93
C VAL A 45 -2.35 7.86 7.04
N ILE A 46 -1.59 7.86 5.95
CA ILE A 46 -1.70 8.84 4.87
C ILE A 46 -2.20 8.16 3.61
N VAL A 47 -2.91 8.88 2.76
CA VAL A 47 -3.45 8.37 1.50
C VAL A 47 -2.97 9.25 0.37
N VAL A 48 -2.17 8.69 -0.54
CA VAL A 48 -1.68 9.41 -1.71
C VAL A 48 -2.74 9.34 -2.81
N VAL A 49 -3.20 10.52 -3.23
CA VAL A 49 -4.29 10.67 -4.21
C VAL A 49 -3.80 11.39 -5.46
N GLY A 50 -4.51 11.16 -6.55
CA GLY A 50 -4.28 11.80 -7.85
C GLY A 50 -5.49 12.63 -8.29
N PRO A 51 -5.86 12.58 -9.58
CA PRO A 51 -6.93 13.41 -10.17
C PRO A 51 -8.31 13.27 -9.47
N GLN A 52 -8.58 12.10 -8.87
CA GLN A 52 -9.84 11.80 -8.18
C GLN A 52 -9.79 12.14 -6.68
N ALA A 53 -8.93 13.09 -6.27
CA ALA A 53 -8.73 13.45 -4.87
C ALA A 53 -10.02 13.82 -4.14
N GLU A 54 -10.94 14.51 -4.81
CA GLU A 54 -12.19 14.97 -4.19
C GLU A 54 -13.18 13.80 -3.98
N GLU A 55 -13.27 12.87 -4.92
CA GLU A 55 -14.08 11.66 -4.78
C GLU A 55 -13.51 10.75 -3.68
N VAL A 56 -12.18 10.59 -3.64
CA VAL A 56 -11.51 9.84 -2.59
C VAL A 56 -11.71 10.51 -1.23
N ARG A 57 -11.64 11.83 -1.15
CA ARG A 57 -11.92 12.58 0.09
C ARG A 57 -13.32 12.28 0.61
N ARG A 58 -14.33 12.30 -0.27
CA ARG A 58 -15.71 11.96 0.10
C ARG A 58 -15.83 10.50 0.56
N ALA A 59 -15.17 9.58 -0.13
CA ALA A 59 -15.15 8.16 0.24
C ALA A 59 -14.53 7.90 1.62
N LEU A 60 -13.58 8.73 2.03
CA LEU A 60 -12.86 8.61 3.31
C LEU A 60 -13.41 9.51 4.42
N GLN A 61 -14.53 10.19 4.18
CA GLN A 61 -15.12 11.09 5.18
C GLN A 61 -15.35 10.37 6.52
N GLY A 62 -14.92 11.01 7.61
CA GLY A 62 -15.02 10.49 8.97
C GLY A 62 -13.88 9.58 9.41
N LEU A 63 -12.92 9.24 8.53
CA LEU A 63 -11.74 8.47 8.90
C LEU A 63 -10.56 9.40 9.26
N PRO A 64 -9.76 9.06 10.29
CA PRO A 64 -8.64 9.87 10.77
C PRO A 64 -7.40 9.66 9.88
N VAL A 65 -7.43 10.20 8.67
CA VAL A 65 -6.34 10.06 7.67
C VAL A 65 -6.00 11.40 7.03
N ASP A 66 -4.75 11.56 6.62
CA ASP A 66 -4.29 12.71 5.86
C ASP A 66 -4.23 12.38 4.37
N LEU A 67 -4.80 13.26 3.52
CA LEU A 67 -4.70 13.13 2.08
C LEU A 67 -3.47 13.88 1.55
N VAL A 68 -2.69 13.21 0.72
CA VAL A 68 -1.47 13.75 0.09
C VAL A 68 -1.68 13.75 -1.42
N TYR A 69 -1.71 14.94 -2.03
CA TYR A 69 -1.90 15.03 -3.47
C TYR A 69 -0.57 14.81 -4.22
N ASN A 70 -0.56 13.86 -5.13
CA ASN A 70 0.54 13.62 -6.05
C ASN A 70 0.29 14.37 -7.36
N TYR A 71 0.93 15.50 -7.56
CA TYR A 71 0.83 16.32 -8.80
C TYR A 71 1.47 15.64 -10.02
N TYR A 72 2.33 14.66 -9.80
CA TYR A 72 3.11 13.98 -10.82
C TYR A 72 2.65 12.54 -11.10
N PHE A 73 1.41 12.23 -10.75
CA PHE A 73 0.84 10.86 -10.85
C PHE A 73 1.04 10.21 -12.23
N GLY A 74 1.08 11.01 -13.33
CA GLY A 74 1.30 10.52 -14.69
C GLY A 74 2.75 10.12 -15.01
N LEU A 75 3.71 10.39 -14.11
CA LEU A 75 5.13 10.05 -14.30
C LEU A 75 5.53 8.72 -13.65
N GLY A 76 4.55 7.91 -13.24
CA GLY A 76 4.74 6.57 -12.72
C GLY A 76 4.67 6.45 -11.19
N GLN A 77 4.67 5.21 -10.71
CA GLN A 77 4.45 4.87 -9.30
C GLN A 77 5.47 5.52 -8.35
N SER A 78 6.71 5.75 -8.80
CA SER A 78 7.75 6.40 -8.00
C SER A 78 7.33 7.75 -7.45
N THR A 79 6.51 8.52 -8.19
CA THR A 79 6.05 9.83 -7.74
C THR A 79 5.07 9.74 -6.58
N SER A 80 4.27 8.68 -6.51
CA SER A 80 3.39 8.41 -5.36
C SER A 80 4.21 8.04 -4.11
N VAL A 81 5.28 7.26 -4.27
CA VAL A 81 6.23 6.97 -3.18
C VAL A 81 6.89 8.25 -2.69
N GLN A 82 7.34 9.11 -3.60
CA GLN A 82 7.96 10.40 -3.26
C GLN A 82 6.99 11.34 -2.55
N ALA A 83 5.74 11.44 -3.03
CA ALA A 83 4.70 12.25 -2.40
C ALA A 83 4.41 11.76 -0.96
N ALA A 84 4.32 10.44 -0.77
CA ALA A 84 4.15 9.86 0.57
C ALA A 84 5.32 10.23 1.50
N LEU A 85 6.56 10.03 1.03
CA LEU A 85 7.75 10.31 1.84
C LEU A 85 7.89 11.79 2.20
N GLY A 86 7.51 12.70 1.28
CA GLY A 86 7.53 14.15 1.52
C GLY A 86 6.50 14.61 2.56
N ALA A 87 5.46 13.82 2.80
CA ALA A 87 4.39 14.11 3.76
C ALA A 87 4.56 13.37 5.11
N LEU A 88 5.62 12.57 5.26
CA LEU A 88 5.84 11.85 6.52
C LEU A 88 6.12 12.82 7.67
N PRO A 89 5.48 12.63 8.83
CA PRO A 89 5.78 13.43 10.01
C PRO A 89 7.23 13.32 10.45
N PRO A 90 7.81 14.37 11.05
CA PRO A 90 9.12 14.29 11.68
C PRO A 90 9.18 13.14 12.70
N GLY A 91 10.31 12.44 12.75
CA GLY A 91 10.48 11.30 13.65
C GLY A 91 9.91 9.99 13.11
N THR A 92 9.40 9.92 11.89
CA THR A 92 9.00 8.65 11.25
C THR A 92 10.21 7.74 11.11
N GLU A 93 10.11 6.52 11.65
CA GLU A 93 11.16 5.50 11.63
C GLU A 93 11.01 4.56 10.43
N ALA A 94 9.78 4.31 10.01
CA ALA A 94 9.48 3.44 8.89
C ALA A 94 8.15 3.81 8.25
N VAL A 95 7.98 3.44 6.98
CA VAL A 95 6.74 3.56 6.22
C VAL A 95 6.32 2.19 5.69
N VAL A 96 5.03 1.88 5.79
CA VAL A 96 4.40 0.70 5.18
C VAL A 96 3.62 1.17 3.96
N PHE A 97 3.99 0.71 2.77
CA PHE A 97 3.24 0.99 1.54
C PHE A 97 2.18 -0.07 1.31
N LEU A 98 0.94 0.38 1.13
CA LEU A 98 -0.21 -0.43 0.75
C LEU A 98 -0.70 0.04 -0.62
N LEU A 99 -1.03 -0.91 -1.50
CA LEU A 99 -1.52 -0.62 -2.85
C LEU A 99 -3.04 -0.78 -2.88
N VAL A 100 -3.74 0.25 -3.38
CA VAL A 100 -5.22 0.28 -3.35
C VAL A 100 -5.86 -0.84 -4.16
N ASP A 101 -5.16 -1.44 -5.09
CA ASP A 101 -5.61 -2.55 -5.94
C ASP A 101 -5.42 -3.94 -5.33
N GLN A 102 -4.96 -4.05 -4.08
CA GLN A 102 -4.77 -5.32 -3.37
C GLN A 102 -5.76 -5.46 -2.20
N PRO A 103 -7.02 -5.82 -2.46
CA PRO A 103 -8.08 -5.81 -1.46
C PRO A 103 -7.95 -6.89 -0.38
N PHE A 104 -7.17 -7.93 -0.62
CA PHE A 104 -7.04 -9.08 0.27
C PHE A 104 -6.00 -8.91 1.38
N ILE A 105 -5.34 -7.74 1.45
CA ILE A 105 -4.47 -7.41 2.57
C ILE A 105 -5.31 -7.26 3.84
N SER A 106 -4.96 -8.02 4.88
CA SER A 106 -5.64 -7.96 6.17
C SER A 106 -4.90 -7.07 7.19
N PRO A 107 -5.59 -6.59 8.24
CA PRO A 107 -4.94 -5.89 9.35
C PRO A 107 -3.87 -6.74 10.04
N GLU A 108 -4.09 -8.06 10.15
CA GLU A 108 -3.16 -9.04 10.76
C GLU A 108 -1.86 -9.12 9.96
N LEU A 109 -1.96 -9.14 8.63
CA LEU A 109 -0.79 -9.18 7.76
C LEU A 109 0.06 -7.90 7.92
N VAL A 110 -0.57 -6.73 7.89
CA VAL A 110 0.13 -5.46 8.12
C VAL A 110 0.77 -5.43 9.51
N ARG A 111 0.05 -5.89 10.53
CA ARG A 111 0.54 -5.98 11.92
C ARG A 111 1.75 -6.87 12.01
N SER A 112 1.72 -8.05 11.38
CA SER A 112 2.86 -8.98 11.34
C SER A 112 4.10 -8.37 10.69
N VAL A 113 3.94 -7.57 9.63
CA VAL A 113 5.04 -6.83 9.01
C VAL A 113 5.64 -5.80 9.97
N VAL A 114 4.79 -5.04 10.67
CA VAL A 114 5.23 -4.06 11.67
C VAL A 114 5.98 -4.73 12.84
N GLU A 115 5.45 -5.83 13.35
CA GLU A 115 6.06 -6.58 14.44
C GLU A 115 7.40 -7.19 14.02
N ALA A 116 7.49 -7.74 12.82
CA ALA A 116 8.74 -8.25 12.27
C ALA A 116 9.79 -7.14 12.15
N TYR A 117 9.41 -5.93 11.75
CA TYR A 117 10.32 -4.78 11.76
C TYR A 117 10.77 -4.42 13.19
N ARG A 118 9.86 -4.34 14.14
CA ARG A 118 10.19 -4.01 15.54
C ARG A 118 11.19 -5.02 16.13
N ARG A 119 11.02 -6.30 15.80
CA ARG A 119 11.88 -7.38 16.28
C ARG A 119 13.23 -7.44 15.57
N THR A 120 13.26 -7.32 14.24
CA THR A 120 14.46 -7.58 13.44
C THR A 120 15.28 -6.34 13.13
N ARG A 121 14.64 -5.17 13.13
CA ARG A 121 15.21 -3.89 12.67
C ARG A 121 15.79 -3.94 11.25
N ARG A 122 15.38 -4.94 10.45
CA ARG A 122 15.78 -5.03 9.04
C ARG A 122 15.22 -3.85 8.26
N PRO A 123 15.98 -3.26 7.32
CA PRO A 123 15.56 -2.06 6.62
C PRO A 123 14.37 -2.28 5.67
N ILE A 124 14.11 -3.53 5.28
CA ILE A 124 12.97 -3.92 4.46
C ILE A 124 12.28 -5.10 5.13
N VAL A 125 10.95 -5.03 5.26
CA VAL A 125 10.12 -6.13 5.72
C VAL A 125 8.93 -6.29 4.78
N LEU A 126 8.65 -7.52 4.37
CA LEU A 126 7.55 -7.83 3.46
C LEU A 126 6.99 -9.24 3.72
N PRO A 127 5.73 -9.49 3.36
CA PRO A 127 5.19 -10.83 3.35
C PRO A 127 5.74 -11.62 2.16
N GLN A 128 5.92 -12.93 2.38
CA GLN A 128 6.44 -13.85 1.36
C GLN A 128 5.65 -15.15 1.36
N ALA A 129 5.00 -15.42 0.24
CA ALA A 129 4.47 -16.73 -0.10
C ALA A 129 5.59 -17.62 -0.68
N PRO A 130 5.39 -18.94 -0.84
CA PRO A 130 6.36 -19.80 -1.48
C PRO A 130 6.83 -19.23 -2.83
N GLY A 131 8.10 -18.80 -2.91
CA GLY A 131 8.72 -18.24 -4.12
C GLY A 131 8.29 -16.84 -4.53
N ARG A 132 7.34 -16.19 -3.84
CA ARG A 132 6.81 -14.88 -4.25
C ARG A 132 6.76 -13.87 -3.09
N PRO A 133 7.59 -12.81 -3.11
CA PRO A 133 7.43 -11.67 -2.21
C PRO A 133 6.22 -10.82 -2.64
N GLY A 134 5.56 -10.17 -1.66
CA GLY A 134 4.39 -9.36 -1.91
C GLY A 134 4.34 -8.06 -1.11
N ASN A 135 3.20 -7.38 -1.18
CA ASN A 135 2.87 -6.23 -0.35
C ASN A 135 2.01 -6.69 0.85
N PRO A 136 1.92 -5.86 1.90
CA PRO A 136 2.53 -4.54 2.06
C PRO A 136 4.04 -4.60 2.32
N VAL A 137 4.79 -3.63 1.83
CA VAL A 137 6.22 -3.54 2.08
C VAL A 137 6.52 -2.42 3.05
N LEU A 138 7.25 -2.73 4.12
CA LEU A 138 7.79 -1.76 5.05
C LEU A 138 9.22 -1.40 4.67
N PHE A 139 9.51 -0.10 4.60
CA PHE A 139 10.85 0.44 4.45
C PHE A 139 11.23 1.29 5.67
N SER A 140 12.38 1.03 6.24
CA SER A 140 12.93 1.86 7.30
C SER A 140 13.43 3.20 6.76
N ARG A 141 13.53 4.18 7.65
CA ARG A 141 14.04 5.53 7.35
C ARG A 141 15.41 5.53 6.66
N THR A 142 16.22 4.52 6.90
CA THR A 142 17.56 4.40 6.29
C THR A 142 17.54 4.31 4.77
N LEU A 143 16.38 3.93 4.18
CA LEU A 143 16.19 3.80 2.74
C LEU A 143 15.37 4.95 2.11
N PHE A 144 14.94 5.95 2.88
CA PHE A 144 14.09 7.03 2.35
C PHE A 144 14.78 7.83 1.25
N VAL A 145 16.08 8.10 1.37
CA VAL A 145 16.84 8.82 0.34
C VAL A 145 16.85 8.04 -0.98
N GLU A 146 17.01 6.72 -0.90
CA GLU A 146 17.00 5.86 -2.09
C GLU A 146 15.61 5.76 -2.72
N LEU A 147 14.57 5.65 -1.88
CA LEU A 147 13.18 5.69 -2.35
C LEU A 147 12.85 7.02 -3.05
N LEU A 148 13.34 8.15 -2.54
CA LEU A 148 13.21 9.46 -3.19
C LEU A 148 13.95 9.54 -4.53
N GLY A 149 14.99 8.72 -4.71
CA GLY A 149 15.75 8.60 -5.94
C GLY A 149 15.08 7.77 -7.05
N LEU A 150 13.99 7.05 -6.76
CA LEU A 150 13.28 6.22 -7.74
C LEU A 150 12.67 7.05 -8.87
N ARG A 151 12.54 6.46 -10.07
CA ARG A 151 11.96 7.12 -11.27
C ARG A 151 11.04 6.16 -12.04
N GLY A 152 10.00 6.73 -12.67
CA GLY A 152 9.03 6.00 -13.51
C GLY A 152 8.19 5.02 -12.72
N ASP A 153 7.81 3.90 -13.34
CA ASP A 153 6.97 2.87 -12.72
C ASP A 153 7.75 1.93 -11.77
N ARG A 154 8.97 2.29 -11.45
CA ARG A 154 9.77 1.55 -10.47
C ARG A 154 9.35 1.95 -9.05
N GLY A 155 8.56 1.08 -8.43
CA GLY A 155 8.26 1.17 -7.01
C GLY A 155 9.40 0.63 -6.13
N GLY A 156 9.15 0.45 -4.85
CA GLY A 156 10.13 -0.06 -3.88
C GLY A 156 10.74 -1.42 -4.20
N ARG A 157 10.15 -2.18 -5.16
CA ARG A 157 10.64 -3.52 -5.57
C ARG A 157 12.12 -3.53 -6.02
N VAL A 158 12.58 -2.43 -6.60
CA VAL A 158 14.01 -2.30 -6.99
C VAL A 158 14.92 -2.37 -5.76
N LEU A 159 14.52 -1.74 -4.66
CA LEU A 159 15.29 -1.80 -3.41
C LEU A 159 15.19 -3.16 -2.74
N VAL A 160 14.03 -3.82 -2.81
CA VAL A 160 13.86 -5.21 -2.32
C VAL A 160 14.85 -6.14 -3.03
N GLN A 161 15.01 -6.03 -4.34
CA GLN A 161 15.98 -6.81 -5.10
C GLN A 161 17.43 -6.46 -4.77
N ARG A 162 17.73 -5.15 -4.66
CA ARG A 162 19.09 -4.66 -4.36
C ARG A 162 19.58 -5.09 -2.98
N TYR A 163 18.68 -5.13 -2.01
CA TYR A 163 18.97 -5.44 -0.61
C TYR A 163 18.35 -6.76 -0.15
N ALA A 164 18.32 -7.77 -1.02
CA ALA A 164 17.69 -9.06 -0.75
C ALA A 164 18.24 -9.75 0.53
N ASP A 165 19.53 -9.57 0.82
CA ASP A 165 20.20 -10.05 2.03
C ASP A 165 19.78 -9.31 3.31
N ARG A 166 19.15 -8.14 3.17
CA ARG A 166 18.70 -7.28 4.27
C ARG A 166 17.17 -7.26 4.44
N VAL A 167 16.47 -8.09 3.71
CA VAL A 167 15.01 -8.27 3.83
C VAL A 167 14.69 -9.18 5.01
N ALA A 168 13.66 -8.84 5.78
CA ALA A 168 12.98 -9.77 6.67
C ALA A 168 11.65 -10.20 6.01
N ALA A 169 11.51 -11.50 5.79
CA ALA A 169 10.32 -12.08 5.24
C ALA A 169 9.34 -12.49 6.35
N VAL A 170 8.06 -12.15 6.16
CA VAL A 170 6.93 -12.65 6.96
C VAL A 170 6.26 -13.76 6.15
N PRO A 171 6.32 -15.02 6.56
CA PRO A 171 5.75 -16.10 5.78
C PRO A 171 4.21 -15.99 5.75
N VAL A 172 3.63 -16.19 4.56
CA VAL A 172 2.19 -16.34 4.34
C VAL A 172 1.91 -17.65 3.61
N ALA A 173 0.75 -18.25 3.88
CA ALA A 173 0.42 -19.58 3.36
C ALA A 173 0.18 -19.59 1.85
N SER A 174 -0.40 -18.49 1.31
CA SER A 174 -0.78 -18.37 -0.10
C SER A 174 -0.41 -16.99 -0.64
N ASP A 175 -0.17 -16.90 -1.94
CA ASP A 175 0.05 -15.64 -2.65
C ASP A 175 -1.26 -14.94 -3.06
N GLU A 176 -2.41 -15.53 -2.74
CA GLU A 176 -3.72 -14.95 -3.00
C GLU A 176 -3.90 -13.57 -2.36
N VAL A 177 -3.26 -13.36 -1.19
CA VAL A 177 -3.25 -12.05 -0.51
C VAL A 177 -2.58 -10.94 -1.33
N PHE A 178 -1.82 -11.30 -2.37
CA PHE A 178 -1.11 -10.36 -3.24
C PHE A 178 -1.79 -10.14 -4.60
N LEU A 179 -3.03 -10.61 -4.76
CA LEU A 179 -3.76 -10.43 -6.01
C LEU A 179 -4.08 -8.97 -6.25
N ASP A 180 -3.70 -8.49 -7.44
CA ASP A 180 -4.01 -7.16 -7.92
C ASP A 180 -5.32 -7.17 -8.71
N ILE A 181 -6.12 -6.12 -8.56
CA ILE A 181 -7.28 -5.85 -9.44
C ILE A 181 -6.78 -4.96 -10.60
N ASP A 182 -6.47 -5.56 -11.74
CA ASP A 182 -6.00 -4.86 -12.94
C ASP A 182 -7.03 -4.80 -14.06
N THR A 183 -7.90 -5.81 -14.15
CA THR A 183 -8.93 -5.96 -15.18
C THR A 183 -10.33 -6.11 -14.56
N TRP A 184 -11.38 -6.04 -15.38
CA TRP A 184 -12.75 -6.33 -14.94
C TRP A 184 -12.91 -7.78 -14.49
N GLU A 185 -12.22 -8.71 -15.15
CA GLU A 185 -12.20 -10.12 -14.82
C GLU A 185 -11.59 -10.34 -13.42
N ASP A 186 -10.46 -9.67 -13.12
CA ASP A 186 -9.85 -9.70 -11.79
C ASP A 186 -10.82 -9.18 -10.73
N TYR A 187 -11.47 -8.05 -11.01
CA TYR A 187 -12.40 -7.44 -10.09
C TYR A 187 -13.62 -8.34 -9.81
N GLN A 188 -14.23 -8.90 -10.85
CA GLN A 188 -15.36 -9.81 -10.70
C GLN A 188 -14.98 -11.08 -9.94
N SER A 189 -13.82 -11.66 -10.28
CA SER A 189 -13.29 -12.83 -9.57
C SER A 189 -12.99 -12.54 -8.11
N ALA A 190 -12.46 -11.36 -7.82
CA ALA A 190 -12.15 -10.94 -6.46
C ALA A 190 -13.43 -10.76 -5.61
N LEU A 191 -14.50 -10.19 -6.18
CA LEU A 191 -15.79 -10.02 -5.49
C LEU A 191 -16.48 -11.35 -5.13
N GLN A 192 -16.23 -12.42 -5.89
CA GLN A 192 -16.81 -13.74 -5.63
C GLN A 192 -16.11 -14.50 -4.50
N ARG A 193 -14.96 -14.04 -4.05
CA ARG A 193 -14.23 -14.66 -2.94
C ARG A 193 -14.84 -14.24 -1.62
N THR A 194 -15.62 -15.14 -1.01
CA THR A 194 -16.35 -14.89 0.24
C THR A 194 -15.51 -15.09 1.51
N ASP A 195 -14.36 -15.72 1.40
CA ASP A 195 -13.53 -16.13 2.54
C ASP A 195 -12.82 -14.97 3.25
N TRP A 196 -12.98 -13.75 2.74
CA TRP A 196 -12.31 -12.53 3.20
C TRP A 196 -13.26 -11.47 3.81
N VAL A 197 -14.54 -11.81 3.95
CA VAL A 197 -15.51 -10.94 4.63
C VAL A 197 -15.32 -11.09 6.13
N LEU A 198 -14.75 -10.08 6.76
CA LEU A 198 -14.71 -9.93 8.21
C LEU A 198 -16.05 -9.48 8.76
#